data_2d87d07fa8e4b7b932bef673872f49da
#
_entry.id   2d87d07fa8e4b7b932bef673872f49da
#
_cell.length_a   1.000
_cell.length_b   1.000
_cell.length_c   1.000
_cell.angle_alpha   90.00
_cell.angle_beta   90.00
_cell.angle_gamma   90.00
#
_symmetry.space_group_name_H-M   'P 1'
#
loop_
_entity.id
_entity.type
_entity.pdbx_description
1 polymer ?
#
loop_
_entity_poly.entity_id
_entity_poly.type
_entity_poly.pdbx_seq_one_letter_code
_entity_poly.pdbx_strand_id
1 'polypeptide(L)'
;MSEDSRSQTVRELGEFALIDRINAGREQAAHVLLGPGDDAALLAAPDGRFVVSTDMLVEGRHFRLDWSTPTEIGRKAIAQNAADVVAMGARPTGFVVALGCPADTPVRVVEGIADGMWAEAVRAGGSIAGGDLVHSEQLVISVTAFGDLGGQGALTRSGAVEGDIVAVAGELGWSAGGLAVLSSGADVSDPAFAHALTAHRVPQPPYAEVIDVFGVHIPNALTDVSDGLLADLGHLAAASGVAIDVHAAALTDPELDVVAARLEADAGQWILAGGEDHAFVGTWSPATALPPGWRPIGVVTAGSGVTVDGARPAGATGWESFRGAGATAAPGER
;
A
#
# COMPACT_ATOMS: atom_id res chain seq x y z
N MET A 1 -26.03 -23.04 2.29
CA MET A 1 -25.67 -22.35 3.55
C MET A 1 -26.98 -21.91 4.19
N SER A 2 -27.26 -22.37 5.41
CA SER A 2 -28.46 -22.00 6.16
C SER A 2 -28.45 -20.52 6.55
N GLU A 3 -29.61 -19.87 6.65
CA GLU A 3 -29.75 -18.47 7.10
C GLU A 3 -29.08 -18.23 8.48
N ASP A 4 -28.98 -19.27 9.29
CA ASP A 4 -28.39 -19.24 10.64
C ASP A 4 -26.88 -18.95 10.63
N SER A 5 -26.14 -19.31 9.56
CA SER A 5 -24.71 -19.06 9.46
C SER A 5 -24.36 -17.61 9.08
N ARG A 6 -25.34 -16.80 8.65
CA ARG A 6 -25.13 -15.40 8.24
C ARG A 6 -25.13 -14.40 9.38
N SER A 7 -25.65 -14.75 10.54
CA SER A 7 -25.77 -13.86 11.71
C SER A 7 -24.80 -14.19 12.84
N GLN A 8 -24.06 -15.29 12.75
CA GLN A 8 -23.15 -15.74 13.81
C GLN A 8 -22.04 -14.71 14.05
N THR A 9 -21.83 -14.35 15.31
CA THR A 9 -20.79 -13.42 15.77
C THR A 9 -19.51 -14.16 16.16
N VAL A 10 -18.39 -13.41 16.25
CA VAL A 10 -17.11 -13.96 16.73
C VAL A 10 -17.23 -14.52 18.14
N ARG A 11 -17.99 -13.83 19.02
CA ARG A 11 -18.28 -14.31 20.38
C ARG A 11 -18.97 -15.67 20.39
N GLU A 12 -19.94 -15.88 19.50
CA GLU A 12 -20.71 -17.13 19.43
C GLU A 12 -19.93 -18.29 18.86
N LEU A 13 -19.07 -18.04 17.84
CA LEU A 13 -18.23 -19.06 17.24
C LEU A 13 -17.02 -19.41 18.12
N GLY A 14 -16.43 -18.43 18.76
CA GLY A 14 -15.18 -18.53 19.52
C GLY A 14 -13.93 -18.42 18.64
N GLU A 15 -12.85 -17.99 19.28
CA GLU A 15 -11.57 -17.67 18.66
C GLU A 15 -10.97 -18.85 17.86
N PHE A 16 -10.74 -19.99 18.51
CA PHE A 16 -10.08 -21.15 17.86
C PHE A 16 -10.87 -21.71 16.69
N ALA A 17 -12.20 -21.79 16.83
CA ALA A 17 -13.05 -22.25 15.73
C ALA A 17 -13.03 -21.28 14.53
N LEU A 18 -12.88 -19.98 14.78
CA LEU A 18 -12.71 -19.00 13.72
C LEU A 18 -11.33 -19.11 13.06
N ILE A 19 -10.26 -19.26 13.84
CA ILE A 19 -8.90 -19.48 13.32
C ILE A 19 -8.85 -20.73 12.44
N ASP A 20 -9.44 -21.84 12.88
CA ASP A 20 -9.53 -23.06 12.08
C ASP A 20 -10.26 -22.82 10.75
N ARG A 21 -11.37 -22.08 10.78
CA ARG A 21 -12.16 -21.78 9.56
C ARG A 21 -11.41 -20.91 8.56
N ILE A 22 -10.73 -19.83 9.01
CA ILE A 22 -10.01 -18.94 8.10
C ILE A 22 -8.76 -19.58 7.49
N ASN A 23 -8.20 -20.60 8.12
CA ASN A 23 -7.04 -21.35 7.61
C ASN A 23 -7.40 -22.62 6.83
N ALA A 24 -8.66 -23.08 6.88
CA ALA A 24 -9.08 -24.33 6.26
C ALA A 24 -8.85 -24.32 4.74
N GLY A 25 -8.15 -25.33 4.24
CA GLY A 25 -7.88 -25.51 2.81
C GLY A 25 -6.89 -24.51 2.20
N ARG A 26 -6.15 -23.74 3.00
CA ARG A 26 -5.13 -22.82 2.54
C ARG A 26 -3.80 -23.55 2.33
N GLU A 27 -3.14 -23.27 1.21
CA GLU A 27 -1.81 -23.80 0.89
C GLU A 27 -0.73 -22.75 1.20
N GLN A 28 0.32 -23.19 1.87
CA GLN A 28 1.45 -22.34 2.23
C GLN A 28 2.41 -22.16 1.05
N ALA A 29 2.98 -20.96 0.91
CA ALA A 29 4.09 -20.70 -0.01
C ALA A 29 5.35 -21.49 0.44
N ALA A 30 6.24 -21.78 -0.51
CA ALA A 30 7.41 -22.63 -0.25
C ALA A 30 8.37 -22.12 0.83
N HIS A 31 8.37 -20.81 1.09
CA HIS A 31 9.19 -20.18 2.14
C HIS A 31 8.59 -20.32 3.54
N VAL A 32 7.33 -20.69 3.68
CA VAL A 32 6.70 -20.97 4.98
C VAL A 32 6.87 -22.45 5.27
N LEU A 33 7.84 -22.79 6.11
CA LEU A 33 8.19 -24.16 6.46
C LEU A 33 7.26 -24.75 7.52
N LEU A 34 6.74 -23.89 8.40
CA LEU A 34 5.71 -24.19 9.39
C LEU A 34 4.73 -23.00 9.44
N GLY A 35 3.48 -23.24 9.09
CA GLY A 35 2.42 -22.23 9.09
C GLY A 35 1.58 -22.25 10.38
N PRO A 36 0.32 -21.75 10.34
CA PRO A 36 -0.56 -21.68 11.49
C PRO A 36 -0.79 -23.04 12.16
N GLY A 37 -0.85 -23.05 13.49
CA GLY A 37 -1.18 -24.25 14.29
C GLY A 37 -0.14 -24.63 15.34
N ASP A 38 0.97 -23.92 15.42
CA ASP A 38 1.97 -24.04 16.48
C ASP A 38 2.20 -22.67 17.14
N ASP A 39 3.04 -22.59 18.19
CA ASP A 39 3.33 -21.35 18.93
C ASP A 39 3.94 -20.25 18.06
N ALA A 40 4.60 -20.61 16.95
CA ALA A 40 5.20 -19.68 16.02
C ALA A 40 5.30 -20.27 14.60
N ALA A 41 5.35 -19.40 13.59
CA ALA A 41 5.65 -19.79 12.22
C ALA A 41 7.17 -19.97 12.02
N LEU A 42 7.55 -20.87 11.10
CA LEU A 42 8.93 -21.03 10.65
C LEU A 42 9.06 -20.62 9.19
N LEU A 43 9.83 -19.57 8.93
CA LEU A 43 10.10 -19.08 7.58
C LEU A 43 11.54 -19.37 7.17
N ALA A 44 11.72 -19.71 5.91
CA ALA A 44 13.06 -19.85 5.33
C ALA A 44 13.73 -18.48 5.16
N ALA A 45 15.02 -18.40 5.49
CA ALA A 45 15.91 -17.29 5.19
C ALA A 45 17.13 -17.84 4.44
N PRO A 46 17.05 -18.06 3.11
CA PRO A 46 18.02 -18.84 2.35
C PRO A 46 19.46 -18.30 2.42
N ASP A 47 19.63 -16.96 2.52
CA ASP A 47 20.94 -16.32 2.66
C ASP A 47 21.23 -15.84 4.11
N GLY A 48 20.43 -16.25 5.08
CA GLY A 48 20.54 -15.87 6.49
C GLY A 48 20.01 -14.47 6.80
N ARG A 49 19.32 -13.82 5.84
CA ARG A 49 18.71 -12.49 5.98
C ARG A 49 17.28 -12.50 5.46
N PHE A 50 16.47 -11.56 5.93
CA PHE A 50 15.18 -11.23 5.34
C PHE A 50 14.89 -9.74 5.58
N VAL A 51 14.06 -9.18 4.69
CA VAL A 51 13.45 -7.87 4.88
C VAL A 51 12.20 -8.06 5.73
N VAL A 52 11.92 -7.13 6.63
CA VAL A 52 10.71 -7.14 7.46
C VAL A 52 10.16 -5.72 7.57
N SER A 53 8.84 -5.58 7.41
CA SER A 53 8.07 -4.36 7.66
C SER A 53 6.80 -4.69 8.41
N THR A 54 6.19 -3.67 9.05
CA THR A 54 4.91 -3.83 9.72
C THR A 54 4.10 -2.55 9.68
N ASP A 55 2.84 -2.67 9.27
CA ASP A 55 1.86 -1.60 9.27
C ASP A 55 0.58 -2.01 9.97
N MET A 56 -0.24 -0.99 10.27
CA MET A 56 -1.51 -1.17 10.96
C MET A 56 -2.63 -0.41 10.25
N LEU A 57 -3.77 -1.08 10.06
CA LEU A 57 -5.01 -0.46 9.63
C LEU A 57 -5.99 -0.39 10.80
N VAL A 58 -6.64 0.76 10.95
CA VAL A 58 -7.65 1.01 12.00
C VAL A 58 -8.94 1.45 11.34
N GLU A 59 -10.04 0.82 11.70
CA GLU A 59 -11.38 1.20 11.22
C GLU A 59 -11.69 2.68 11.55
N GLY A 60 -12.30 3.37 10.59
CA GLY A 60 -12.59 4.81 10.69
C GLY A 60 -11.38 5.70 10.39
N ARG A 61 -10.20 5.13 10.14
CA ARG A 61 -8.99 5.85 9.75
C ARG A 61 -8.49 5.45 8.37
N HIS A 62 -8.23 4.18 8.17
CA HIS A 62 -7.62 3.62 6.95
C HIS A 62 -8.65 2.89 6.07
N PHE A 63 -9.77 2.49 6.66
CA PHE A 63 -10.90 1.86 5.99
C PHE A 63 -12.19 2.06 6.79
N ARG A 64 -13.33 1.81 6.13
CA ARG A 64 -14.67 1.77 6.75
C ARG A 64 -15.46 0.62 6.13
N LEU A 65 -16.22 -0.11 6.95
CA LEU A 65 -17.05 -1.24 6.49
C LEU A 65 -18.25 -0.80 5.60
N ASP A 66 -18.63 0.47 5.66
CA ASP A 66 -19.67 1.04 4.78
C ASP A 66 -19.09 1.55 3.44
N TRP A 67 -17.76 1.63 3.31
CA TRP A 67 -17.06 2.02 2.09
C TRP A 67 -16.46 0.83 1.35
N SER A 68 -15.96 -0.16 2.09
CA SER A 68 -15.22 -1.30 1.57
C SER A 68 -15.81 -2.62 2.07
N THR A 69 -15.81 -3.62 1.21
CA THR A 69 -16.12 -4.99 1.61
C THR A 69 -15.01 -5.57 2.49
N PRO A 70 -15.30 -6.55 3.33
CA PRO A 70 -14.26 -7.23 4.12
C PRO A 70 -13.10 -7.78 3.28
N THR A 71 -13.39 -8.34 2.11
CA THR A 71 -12.36 -8.85 1.20
C THR A 71 -11.44 -7.74 0.66
N GLU A 72 -11.99 -6.58 0.32
CA GLU A 72 -11.19 -5.41 -0.10
C GLU A 72 -10.28 -4.92 1.03
N ILE A 73 -10.79 -4.88 2.27
CA ILE A 73 -10.00 -4.50 3.45
C ILE A 73 -8.83 -5.46 3.66
N GLY A 74 -9.07 -6.77 3.56
CA GLY A 74 -8.02 -7.77 3.67
C GLY A 74 -6.95 -7.65 2.59
N ARG A 75 -7.35 -7.40 1.35
CA ARG A 75 -6.40 -7.14 0.25
C ARG A 75 -5.58 -5.89 0.49
N LYS A 76 -6.22 -4.78 0.90
CA LYS A 76 -5.52 -3.52 1.23
C LYS A 76 -4.47 -3.74 2.30
N ALA A 77 -4.78 -4.47 3.38
CA ALA A 77 -3.87 -4.73 4.48
C ALA A 77 -2.59 -5.44 4.07
N ILE A 78 -2.69 -6.42 3.16
CA ILE A 78 -1.50 -7.11 2.65
C ILE A 78 -0.79 -6.26 1.60
N ALA A 79 -1.51 -5.58 0.71
CA ALA A 79 -0.93 -4.83 -0.39
C ALA A 79 0.07 -3.76 0.08
N GLN A 80 -0.28 -2.96 1.10
CA GLN A 80 0.60 -1.92 1.64
C GLN A 80 1.88 -2.51 2.24
N ASN A 81 1.78 -3.58 3.05
CA ASN A 81 2.93 -4.23 3.65
C ASN A 81 3.82 -4.97 2.63
N ALA A 82 3.21 -5.55 1.59
CA ALA A 82 3.96 -6.17 0.51
C ALA A 82 4.70 -5.13 -0.33
N ALA A 83 4.14 -3.93 -0.51
CA ALA A 83 4.80 -2.83 -1.21
C ALA A 83 6.10 -2.40 -0.53
N ASP A 84 6.12 -2.27 0.81
CA ASP A 84 7.34 -1.98 1.58
C ASP A 84 8.45 -3.00 1.30
N VAL A 85 8.10 -4.29 1.37
CA VAL A 85 9.03 -5.38 1.15
C VAL A 85 9.59 -5.34 -0.27
N VAL A 86 8.72 -5.12 -1.26
CA VAL A 86 9.10 -5.02 -2.67
C VAL A 86 9.93 -3.77 -2.94
N ALA A 87 9.64 -2.64 -2.30
CA ALA A 87 10.45 -1.43 -2.40
C ALA A 87 11.90 -1.64 -1.93
N MET A 88 12.14 -2.62 -1.04
CA MET A 88 13.49 -3.03 -0.64
C MET A 88 14.15 -4.02 -1.61
N GLY A 89 13.52 -4.34 -2.75
CA GLY A 89 14.00 -5.32 -3.72
C GLY A 89 13.83 -6.77 -3.27
N ALA A 90 13.00 -7.02 -2.27
CA ALA A 90 12.75 -8.36 -1.76
C ALA A 90 11.44 -8.95 -2.30
N ARG A 91 11.41 -10.28 -2.47
CA ARG A 91 10.18 -11.01 -2.80
C ARG A 91 9.44 -11.31 -1.50
N PRO A 92 8.16 -10.93 -1.35
CA PRO A 92 7.38 -11.32 -0.19
C PRO A 92 7.34 -12.85 -0.03
N THR A 93 7.50 -13.34 1.19
CA THR A 93 7.56 -14.78 1.48
C THR A 93 6.51 -15.23 2.47
N GLY A 94 6.17 -14.39 3.44
CA GLY A 94 5.17 -14.69 4.45
C GLY A 94 4.67 -13.43 5.15
N PHE A 95 3.47 -13.55 5.72
CA PHE A 95 2.83 -12.49 6.48
C PHE A 95 2.32 -13.05 7.81
N VAL A 96 2.50 -12.27 8.88
CA VAL A 96 1.91 -12.56 10.20
C VAL A 96 0.92 -11.46 10.53
N VAL A 97 -0.29 -11.83 10.94
CA VAL A 97 -1.41 -10.91 11.10
C VAL A 97 -1.94 -10.94 12.53
N ALA A 98 -1.92 -9.80 13.20
CA ALA A 98 -2.68 -9.61 14.43
C ALA A 98 -3.99 -8.85 14.10
N LEU A 99 -5.14 -9.46 14.39
CA LEU A 99 -6.46 -8.90 14.14
C LEU A 99 -7.22 -8.73 15.45
N GLY A 100 -7.58 -7.49 15.76
CA GLY A 100 -8.49 -7.17 16.86
C GLY A 100 -9.86 -6.80 16.33
N CYS A 101 -10.94 -7.32 16.94
CA CYS A 101 -12.30 -6.92 16.56
C CYS A 101 -13.25 -6.93 17.75
N PRO A 102 -14.38 -6.17 17.68
CA PRO A 102 -15.48 -6.29 18.64
C PRO A 102 -16.03 -7.72 18.67
N ALA A 103 -16.42 -8.16 19.86
CA ALA A 103 -16.90 -9.54 20.05
C ALA A 103 -18.24 -9.84 19.32
N ASP A 104 -18.99 -8.81 18.98
CA ASP A 104 -20.24 -8.88 18.20
C ASP A 104 -20.02 -8.72 16.68
N THR A 105 -18.76 -8.64 16.23
CA THR A 105 -18.44 -8.64 14.81
C THR A 105 -18.97 -9.91 14.15
N PRO A 106 -19.73 -9.80 13.04
CA PRO A 106 -20.19 -10.99 12.33
C PRO A 106 -19.00 -11.80 11.79
N VAL A 107 -19.05 -13.11 11.98
CA VAL A 107 -17.98 -14.04 11.54
C VAL A 107 -17.64 -13.85 10.06
N ARG A 108 -18.64 -13.62 9.20
CA ARG A 108 -18.43 -13.36 7.76
C ARG A 108 -17.54 -12.17 7.46
N VAL A 109 -17.45 -11.18 8.39
CA VAL A 109 -16.56 -10.02 8.21
C VAL A 109 -15.11 -10.47 8.38
N VAL A 110 -14.82 -11.22 9.43
CA VAL A 110 -13.45 -11.73 9.68
C VAL A 110 -13.03 -12.73 8.60
N GLU A 111 -13.94 -13.63 8.20
CA GLU A 111 -13.70 -14.57 7.09
C GLU A 111 -13.42 -13.81 5.77
N GLY A 112 -14.21 -12.80 5.44
CA GLY A 112 -14.01 -12.00 4.24
C GLY A 112 -12.68 -11.23 4.25
N ILE A 113 -12.27 -10.68 5.41
CA ILE A 113 -10.96 -10.06 5.58
C ILE A 113 -9.86 -11.10 5.35
N ALA A 114 -9.96 -12.27 5.96
CA ALA A 114 -8.99 -13.35 5.78
C ALA A 114 -8.90 -13.82 4.31
N ASP A 115 -10.04 -13.95 3.62
CA ASP A 115 -10.08 -14.30 2.19
C ASP A 115 -9.33 -13.26 1.34
N GLY A 116 -9.54 -11.97 1.63
CA GLY A 116 -8.84 -10.88 0.97
C GLY A 116 -7.33 -10.90 1.23
N MET A 117 -6.93 -11.13 2.48
CA MET A 117 -5.51 -11.26 2.86
C MET A 117 -4.83 -12.41 2.11
N TRP A 118 -5.46 -13.58 2.08
CA TRP A 118 -4.92 -14.74 1.36
C TRP A 118 -4.80 -14.48 -0.15
N ALA A 119 -5.82 -13.89 -0.75
CA ALA A 119 -5.81 -13.57 -2.18
C ALA A 119 -4.64 -12.62 -2.54
N GLU A 120 -4.42 -11.58 -1.74
CA GLU A 120 -3.36 -10.62 -2.00
C GLU A 120 -1.97 -11.18 -1.65
N ALA A 121 -1.85 -11.99 -0.57
CA ALA A 121 -0.60 -12.64 -0.22
C ALA A 121 -0.09 -13.54 -1.36
N VAL A 122 -0.99 -14.32 -1.98
CA VAL A 122 -0.66 -15.13 -3.16
C VAL A 122 -0.23 -14.27 -4.35
N ARG A 123 -0.93 -13.14 -4.62
CA ARG A 123 -0.55 -12.19 -5.67
C ARG A 123 0.84 -11.60 -5.45
N ALA A 124 1.19 -11.33 -4.19
CA ALA A 124 2.52 -10.82 -3.81
C ALA A 124 3.61 -11.91 -3.80
N GLY A 125 3.25 -13.19 -3.89
CA GLY A 125 4.18 -14.33 -3.92
C GLY A 125 4.44 -14.99 -2.57
N GLY A 126 3.71 -14.60 -1.52
CA GLY A 126 3.81 -15.15 -0.17
C GLY A 126 2.53 -15.84 0.30
N SER A 127 2.43 -16.07 1.59
CA SER A 127 1.22 -16.60 2.24
C SER A 127 1.10 -16.11 3.69
N ILE A 128 -0.09 -16.27 4.28
CA ILE A 128 -0.29 -15.98 5.70
C ILE A 128 0.35 -17.11 6.52
N ALA A 129 1.45 -16.77 7.20
CA ALA A 129 2.24 -17.73 7.94
C ALA A 129 1.72 -17.97 9.36
N GLY A 130 0.97 -17.02 9.92
CA GLY A 130 0.43 -17.09 11.27
C GLY A 130 -0.24 -15.79 11.67
N GLY A 131 -0.63 -15.69 12.94
CA GLY A 131 -1.25 -14.50 13.46
C GLY A 131 -1.91 -14.71 14.81
N ASP A 132 -2.64 -13.70 15.23
CA ASP A 132 -3.39 -13.66 16.49
C ASP A 132 -4.76 -13.03 16.26
N LEU A 133 -5.76 -13.43 17.03
CA LEU A 133 -7.11 -12.90 17.00
C LEU A 133 -7.55 -12.53 18.42
N VAL A 134 -7.77 -11.23 18.65
CA VAL A 134 -8.11 -10.75 19.99
C VAL A 134 -9.37 -9.90 19.99
N HIS A 135 -9.98 -9.77 21.17
CA HIS A 135 -11.05 -8.79 21.39
C HIS A 135 -10.47 -7.36 21.40
N SER A 136 -11.13 -6.45 20.68
CA SER A 136 -10.84 -5.02 20.63
C SER A 136 -12.14 -4.23 20.55
N GLU A 137 -12.12 -2.94 20.92
CA GLU A 137 -13.27 -2.05 20.77
C GLU A 137 -13.51 -1.63 19.31
N GLN A 138 -12.47 -1.68 18.47
CA GLN A 138 -12.47 -1.35 17.05
C GLN A 138 -11.87 -2.50 16.24
N LEU A 139 -12.22 -2.55 14.96
CA LEU A 139 -11.52 -3.46 14.06
C LEU A 139 -10.14 -2.87 13.72
N VAL A 140 -9.10 -3.62 14.08
CA VAL A 140 -7.70 -3.25 13.89
C VAL A 140 -6.97 -4.43 13.25
N ILE A 141 -6.17 -4.15 12.24
CA ILE A 141 -5.40 -5.16 11.53
C ILE A 141 -3.96 -4.72 11.51
N SER A 142 -3.06 -5.47 12.15
CA SER A 142 -1.62 -5.28 12.03
C SER A 142 -1.02 -6.42 11.24
N VAL A 143 -0.25 -6.09 10.22
CA VAL A 143 0.42 -7.06 9.36
C VAL A 143 1.92 -6.88 9.49
N THR A 144 2.64 -7.98 9.69
CA THR A 144 4.10 -8.03 9.56
C THR A 144 4.44 -8.84 8.32
N ALA A 145 5.12 -8.23 7.36
CA ALA A 145 5.54 -8.85 6.11
C ALA A 145 7.02 -9.23 6.16
N PHE A 146 7.35 -10.38 5.57
CA PHE A 146 8.71 -10.88 5.41
C PHE A 146 9.03 -11.06 3.95
N GLY A 147 10.29 -10.77 3.56
CA GLY A 147 10.74 -10.94 2.18
C GLY A 147 12.15 -11.45 2.07
N ASP A 148 12.41 -12.18 0.98
CA ASP A 148 13.70 -12.74 0.63
C ASP A 148 14.37 -11.89 -0.46
N LEU A 149 15.63 -11.53 -0.26
CA LEU A 149 16.43 -10.74 -1.21
C LEU A 149 17.04 -11.61 -2.32
N GLY A 150 16.92 -12.92 -2.26
CA GLY A 150 17.49 -13.84 -3.25
C GLY A 150 19.01 -13.72 -3.38
N GLY A 151 19.71 -13.38 -2.30
CA GLY A 151 21.17 -13.17 -2.28
C GLY A 151 21.63 -11.79 -2.75
N GLN A 152 20.71 -10.93 -3.17
CA GLN A 152 21.01 -9.56 -3.63
C GLN A 152 21.21 -8.58 -2.46
N GLY A 153 21.73 -7.37 -2.74
CA GLY A 153 21.70 -6.26 -1.80
C GLY A 153 20.30 -5.68 -1.70
N ALA A 154 19.92 -5.19 -0.51
CA ALA A 154 18.66 -4.48 -0.36
C ALA A 154 18.70 -3.14 -1.13
N LEU A 155 17.61 -2.82 -1.81
CA LEU A 155 17.36 -1.46 -2.32
C LEU A 155 17.01 -0.56 -1.14
N THR A 156 17.42 0.69 -1.24
CA THR A 156 17.18 1.68 -0.16
C THR A 156 16.79 3.02 -0.76
N ARG A 157 16.28 3.91 0.07
CA ARG A 157 16.04 5.31 -0.28
C ARG A 157 17.33 6.10 -0.53
N SER A 158 18.49 5.57 -0.09
CA SER A 158 19.80 6.19 -0.28
C SER A 158 20.50 5.62 -1.52
N GLY A 159 21.23 6.47 -2.24
CA GLY A 159 22.00 6.04 -3.41
C GLY A 159 21.69 6.81 -4.70
N ALA A 160 20.66 7.68 -4.69
CA ALA A 160 20.41 8.60 -5.80
C ALA A 160 21.58 9.58 -5.97
N VAL A 161 21.98 9.82 -7.22
CA VAL A 161 23.06 10.73 -7.55
C VAL A 161 22.58 11.79 -8.54
N GLU A 162 23.23 12.97 -8.52
CA GLU A 162 22.93 14.07 -9.46
C GLU A 162 22.99 13.57 -10.92
N GLY A 163 21.95 13.91 -11.68
CA GLY A 163 21.78 13.50 -13.07
C GLY A 163 20.99 12.21 -13.27
N ASP A 164 20.63 11.49 -12.20
CA ASP A 164 19.73 10.33 -12.30
C ASP A 164 18.35 10.73 -12.83
N ILE A 165 17.75 9.85 -13.60
CA ILE A 165 16.34 9.94 -14.00
C ILE A 165 15.48 9.44 -12.84
N VAL A 166 14.50 10.23 -12.45
CA VAL A 166 13.44 9.80 -11.52
C VAL A 166 12.31 9.19 -12.33
N ALA A 167 11.91 7.95 -12.01
CA ALA A 167 10.82 7.29 -12.71
C ALA A 167 9.87 6.59 -11.74
N VAL A 168 8.64 6.37 -12.17
CA VAL A 168 7.58 5.72 -11.41
C VAL A 168 7.01 4.53 -12.17
N ALA A 169 6.68 3.46 -11.44
CA ALA A 169 5.85 2.35 -11.90
C ALA A 169 4.57 2.32 -11.07
N GLY A 170 3.44 2.17 -11.74
CA GLY A 170 2.12 2.22 -11.13
C GLY A 170 1.40 3.55 -11.33
N GLU A 171 0.22 3.63 -10.75
CA GLU A 171 -0.68 4.77 -10.85
C GLU A 171 -0.48 5.72 -9.66
N LEU A 172 -0.78 7.00 -9.85
CA LEU A 172 -0.66 8.04 -8.83
C LEU A 172 -1.95 8.86 -8.72
N GLY A 173 -2.35 9.16 -7.48
CA GLY A 173 -3.49 10.03 -7.18
C GLY A 173 -4.85 9.33 -7.24
N TRP A 174 -4.93 8.10 -7.71
CA TRP A 174 -6.19 7.38 -7.86
C TRP A 174 -6.78 6.98 -6.50
N SER A 175 -5.96 6.60 -5.53
CA SER A 175 -6.45 6.34 -4.17
C SER A 175 -7.02 7.59 -3.52
N ALA A 176 -6.35 8.74 -3.65
CA ALA A 176 -6.84 10.03 -3.15
C ALA A 176 -8.13 10.46 -3.87
N GLY A 177 -8.22 10.24 -5.17
CA GLY A 177 -9.46 10.45 -5.94
C GLY A 177 -10.63 9.61 -5.41
N GLY A 178 -10.39 8.32 -5.12
CA GLY A 178 -11.37 7.42 -4.53
C GLY A 178 -11.82 7.85 -3.14
N LEU A 179 -10.89 8.27 -2.29
CA LEU A 179 -11.19 8.83 -0.98
C LEU A 179 -12.04 10.11 -1.10
N ALA A 180 -11.73 10.98 -2.06
CA ALA A 180 -12.50 12.19 -2.32
C ALA A 180 -13.93 11.86 -2.74
N VAL A 181 -14.15 10.88 -3.61
CA VAL A 181 -15.49 10.40 -4.00
C VAL A 181 -16.26 9.90 -2.77
N LEU A 182 -15.66 9.01 -1.98
CA LEU A 182 -16.30 8.42 -0.80
C LEU A 182 -16.65 9.47 0.27
N SER A 183 -15.84 10.51 0.38
CA SER A 183 -16.01 11.56 1.40
C SER A 183 -16.95 12.69 0.96
N SER A 184 -17.19 12.85 -0.35
CA SER A 184 -18.01 13.94 -0.90
C SER A 184 -19.52 13.71 -0.80
N GLY A 185 -19.96 12.46 -0.57
CA GLY A 185 -21.37 12.08 -0.70
C GLY A 185 -21.86 11.95 -2.13
N ALA A 186 -20.96 11.92 -3.13
CA ALA A 186 -21.30 11.67 -4.53
C ALA A 186 -21.91 10.26 -4.70
N ASP A 187 -22.65 10.08 -5.81
CA ASP A 187 -23.19 8.78 -6.15
C ASP A 187 -22.07 7.80 -6.55
N VAL A 188 -21.72 6.91 -5.65
CA VAL A 188 -20.68 5.89 -5.85
C VAL A 188 -21.02 4.88 -6.96
N SER A 189 -22.25 4.88 -7.48
CA SER A 189 -22.65 4.03 -8.61
C SER A 189 -22.32 4.66 -9.97
N ASP A 190 -21.88 5.93 -10.03
CA ASP A 190 -21.44 6.55 -11.27
C ASP A 190 -20.20 5.82 -11.83
N PRO A 191 -20.28 5.26 -13.06
CA PRO A 191 -19.18 4.54 -13.68
C PRO A 191 -17.87 5.33 -13.78
N ALA A 192 -17.96 6.67 -13.85
CA ALA A 192 -16.78 7.52 -13.91
C ALA A 192 -15.91 7.44 -12.64
N PHE A 193 -16.47 7.01 -11.51
CA PHE A 193 -15.77 6.87 -10.25
C PHE A 193 -15.23 5.44 -9.99
N ALA A 194 -15.59 4.48 -10.83
CA ALA A 194 -15.34 3.07 -10.57
C ALA A 194 -13.85 2.76 -10.36
N HIS A 195 -12.96 3.33 -11.19
CA HIS A 195 -11.52 3.11 -11.07
C HIS A 195 -10.96 3.73 -9.78
N ALA A 196 -11.29 4.98 -9.49
CA ALA A 196 -10.84 5.66 -8.28
C ALA A 196 -11.31 4.94 -7.00
N LEU A 197 -12.58 4.52 -6.96
CA LEU A 197 -13.12 3.74 -5.84
C LEU A 197 -12.38 2.42 -5.67
N THR A 198 -12.07 1.73 -6.76
CA THR A 198 -11.32 0.46 -6.73
C THR A 198 -9.90 0.68 -6.24
N ALA A 199 -9.19 1.70 -6.75
CA ALA A 199 -7.83 2.03 -6.36
C ALA A 199 -7.70 2.34 -4.86
N HIS A 200 -8.66 3.11 -4.30
CA HIS A 200 -8.67 3.40 -2.87
C HIS A 200 -8.96 2.17 -2.01
N ARG A 201 -9.94 1.33 -2.43
CA ARG A 201 -10.36 0.15 -1.66
C ARG A 201 -9.35 -0.98 -1.72
N VAL A 202 -8.69 -1.15 -2.87
CA VAL A 202 -7.76 -2.24 -3.15
C VAL A 202 -6.58 -1.70 -3.95
N PRO A 203 -5.55 -1.16 -3.31
CA PRO A 203 -4.32 -0.76 -3.98
C PRO A 203 -3.75 -1.91 -4.82
N GLN A 204 -3.18 -1.58 -5.98
CA GLN A 204 -2.62 -2.54 -6.92
C GLN A 204 -1.12 -2.29 -7.14
N PRO A 205 -0.27 -2.47 -6.11
CA PRO A 205 1.16 -2.25 -6.27
C PRO A 205 1.69 -3.10 -7.44
N PRO A 206 2.46 -2.54 -8.37
CA PRO A 206 2.98 -3.26 -9.53
C PRO A 206 4.23 -4.07 -9.13
N TYR A 207 4.06 -5.14 -8.36
CA TYR A 207 5.16 -5.94 -7.79
C TYR A 207 6.13 -6.46 -8.85
N ALA A 208 5.61 -6.88 -10.02
CA ALA A 208 6.41 -7.46 -11.10
C ALA A 208 7.41 -6.46 -11.68
N GLU A 209 7.03 -5.19 -11.77
CA GLU A 209 7.86 -4.09 -12.30
C GLU A 209 9.11 -3.83 -11.46
N VAL A 210 9.13 -4.29 -10.21
CA VAL A 210 10.32 -4.25 -9.35
C VAL A 210 10.99 -5.62 -9.30
N ILE A 211 10.22 -6.66 -8.94
CA ILE A 211 10.74 -7.99 -8.65
C ILE A 211 11.37 -8.65 -9.89
N ASP A 212 10.76 -8.52 -11.06
CA ASP A 212 11.20 -9.23 -12.27
C ASP A 212 12.35 -8.53 -12.99
N VAL A 213 12.55 -7.23 -12.71
CA VAL A 213 13.66 -6.47 -13.27
C VAL A 213 14.87 -6.42 -12.33
N PHE A 214 14.68 -6.76 -11.06
CA PHE A 214 15.74 -6.75 -10.04
C PHE A 214 16.85 -7.75 -10.39
N GLY A 215 18.10 -7.26 -10.41
CA GLY A 215 19.26 -8.04 -10.86
C GLY A 215 19.67 -7.79 -12.32
N VAL A 216 18.80 -7.20 -13.15
CA VAL A 216 19.12 -6.78 -14.53
C VAL A 216 19.13 -5.25 -14.64
N HIS A 217 18.12 -4.61 -14.07
CA HIS A 217 17.97 -3.14 -14.03
C HIS A 217 17.82 -2.70 -12.57
N ILE A 218 18.95 -2.41 -11.93
CA ILE A 218 18.96 -2.02 -10.52
C ILE A 218 18.86 -0.50 -10.43
N PRO A 219 17.82 0.06 -9.77
CA PRO A 219 17.76 1.49 -9.47
C PRO A 219 18.84 1.88 -8.47
N ASN A 220 19.30 3.13 -8.52
CA ASN A 220 20.23 3.67 -7.53
C ASN A 220 19.56 3.89 -6.17
N ALA A 221 18.28 4.27 -6.17
CA ALA A 221 17.43 4.36 -4.98
C ALA A 221 15.99 3.98 -5.34
N LEU A 222 15.24 3.46 -4.36
CA LEU A 222 13.85 3.04 -4.54
C LEU A 222 13.03 3.26 -3.25
N THR A 223 11.76 3.59 -3.40
CA THR A 223 10.73 3.58 -2.35
C THR A 223 9.37 3.30 -2.96
N ASP A 224 8.38 2.86 -2.18
CA ASP A 224 6.98 2.92 -2.58
C ASP A 224 6.42 4.34 -2.35
N VAL A 225 5.21 4.59 -2.84
CA VAL A 225 4.47 5.85 -2.68
C VAL A 225 3.27 5.57 -1.77
N SER A 226 3.49 5.70 -0.47
CA SER A 226 2.51 5.44 0.58
C SER A 226 1.89 6.71 1.15
N ASP A 227 2.69 7.75 1.39
CA ASP A 227 2.26 9.03 1.97
C ASP A 227 1.99 10.11 0.92
N GLY A 228 2.40 9.86 -0.32
CA GLY A 228 2.26 10.72 -1.46
C GLY A 228 3.59 11.02 -2.14
N LEU A 229 3.56 11.20 -3.46
CA LEU A 229 4.77 11.30 -4.28
C LEU A 229 5.79 12.31 -3.76
N LEU A 230 5.36 13.52 -3.39
CA LEU A 230 6.27 14.55 -2.89
C LEU A 230 6.87 14.20 -1.51
N ALA A 231 6.10 13.57 -0.62
CA ALA A 231 6.58 13.14 0.69
C ALA A 231 7.63 12.05 0.54
N ASP A 232 7.32 11.01 -0.24
CA ASP A 232 8.20 9.84 -0.39
C ASP A 232 9.46 10.16 -1.20
N LEU A 233 9.36 11.02 -2.24
CA LEU A 233 10.53 11.60 -2.89
C LEU A 233 11.34 12.49 -1.95
N GLY A 234 10.69 13.18 -1.02
CA GLY A 234 11.36 13.95 0.03
C GLY A 234 12.23 13.08 0.94
N HIS A 235 11.73 11.90 1.32
CA HIS A 235 12.48 10.91 2.08
C HIS A 235 13.67 10.37 1.29
N LEU A 236 13.47 10.06 0.01
CA LEU A 236 14.53 9.59 -0.88
C LEU A 236 15.61 10.66 -1.08
N ALA A 237 15.21 11.90 -1.36
CA ALA A 237 16.12 13.04 -1.51
C ALA A 237 16.95 13.28 -0.25
N ALA A 238 16.33 13.25 0.93
CA ALA A 238 16.99 13.43 2.21
C ALA A 238 17.98 12.29 2.50
N ALA A 239 17.59 11.03 2.27
CA ALA A 239 18.43 9.86 2.48
C ALA A 239 19.64 9.81 1.55
N SER A 240 19.52 10.39 0.36
CA SER A 240 20.58 10.44 -0.67
C SER A 240 21.42 11.74 -0.62
N GLY A 241 20.96 12.76 0.11
CA GLY A 241 21.64 14.06 0.18
C GLY A 241 21.58 14.88 -1.11
N VAL A 242 20.47 14.78 -1.86
CA VAL A 242 20.23 15.40 -3.17
C VAL A 242 18.96 16.22 -3.18
N ALA A 243 18.71 16.96 -4.27
CA ALA A 243 17.40 17.50 -4.61
C ALA A 243 16.77 16.67 -5.75
N ILE A 244 15.44 16.72 -5.85
CA ILE A 244 14.69 16.09 -6.94
C ILE A 244 13.79 17.16 -7.57
N ASP A 245 13.83 17.27 -8.90
CA ASP A 245 12.89 18.08 -9.66
C ASP A 245 11.93 17.20 -10.45
N VAL A 246 10.65 17.34 -10.17
CA VAL A 246 9.56 16.56 -10.80
C VAL A 246 8.97 17.39 -11.94
N HIS A 247 8.72 16.76 -13.07
CA HIS A 247 8.15 17.41 -14.23
C HIS A 247 6.62 17.25 -14.24
N ALA A 248 5.87 18.33 -14.00
CA ALA A 248 4.40 18.30 -13.93
C ALA A 248 3.76 17.72 -15.20
N ALA A 249 4.32 18.03 -16.37
CA ALA A 249 3.82 17.51 -17.65
C ALA A 249 3.90 15.98 -17.77
N ALA A 250 4.76 15.31 -17.00
CA ALA A 250 4.89 13.84 -16.97
C ALA A 250 3.88 13.18 -16.02
N LEU A 251 3.14 13.95 -15.25
CA LEU A 251 2.21 13.50 -14.21
C LEU A 251 0.73 13.71 -14.56
N THR A 252 0.41 14.03 -15.81
CA THR A 252 -0.96 14.23 -16.24
C THR A 252 -1.69 12.90 -16.42
N ASP A 253 -2.93 12.83 -15.94
CA ASP A 253 -3.84 11.69 -16.12
C ASP A 253 -5.24 12.21 -16.52
N PRO A 254 -5.60 12.16 -17.82
CA PRO A 254 -6.88 12.68 -18.30
C PRO A 254 -8.11 11.99 -17.72
N GLU A 255 -8.01 10.73 -17.31
CA GLU A 255 -9.14 10.02 -16.71
C GLU A 255 -9.34 10.47 -15.26
N LEU A 256 -8.26 10.68 -14.52
CA LEU A 256 -8.31 11.25 -13.18
C LEU A 256 -8.80 12.71 -13.20
N ASP A 257 -8.42 13.50 -14.22
CA ASP A 257 -8.93 14.86 -14.42
C ASP A 257 -10.47 14.88 -14.56
N VAL A 258 -11.08 13.87 -15.20
CA VAL A 258 -12.54 13.74 -15.29
C VAL A 258 -13.16 13.52 -13.92
N VAL A 259 -12.55 12.68 -13.08
CA VAL A 259 -13.00 12.45 -11.69
C VAL A 259 -12.89 13.75 -10.88
N ALA A 260 -11.76 14.44 -10.96
CA ALA A 260 -11.50 15.67 -10.23
C ALA A 260 -12.48 16.80 -10.64
N ALA A 261 -12.74 16.95 -11.95
CA ALA A 261 -13.68 17.95 -12.45
C ALA A 261 -15.11 17.74 -11.92
N ARG A 262 -15.56 16.48 -11.75
CA ARG A 262 -16.87 16.18 -11.17
C ARG A 262 -17.01 16.51 -9.70
N LEU A 263 -15.89 16.58 -8.99
CA LEU A 263 -15.81 16.88 -7.56
C LEU A 263 -15.32 18.32 -7.30
N GLU A 264 -15.14 19.13 -8.34
CA GLU A 264 -14.57 20.48 -8.26
C GLU A 264 -13.21 20.50 -7.54
N ALA A 265 -12.39 19.44 -7.78
CA ALA A 265 -11.09 19.20 -7.15
C ALA A 265 -9.95 19.33 -8.17
N ASP A 266 -8.72 19.19 -7.70
CA ASP A 266 -7.50 19.25 -8.50
C ASP A 266 -6.81 17.89 -8.52
N ALA A 267 -6.83 17.21 -9.67
CA ALA A 267 -6.17 15.94 -9.88
C ALA A 267 -4.65 16.01 -9.65
N GLY A 268 -4.03 17.15 -9.99
CA GLY A 268 -2.61 17.36 -9.76
C GLY A 268 -2.24 17.29 -8.28
N GLN A 269 -3.09 17.80 -7.39
CA GLN A 269 -2.87 17.66 -5.94
C GLN A 269 -3.00 16.20 -5.49
N TRP A 270 -3.92 15.42 -6.06
CA TRP A 270 -4.03 14.00 -5.75
C TRP A 270 -2.79 13.23 -6.20
N ILE A 271 -2.28 13.49 -7.41
CA ILE A 271 -1.08 12.86 -7.95
C ILE A 271 0.17 13.22 -7.12
N LEU A 272 0.30 14.47 -6.71
CA LEU A 272 1.50 14.97 -6.03
C LEU A 272 1.52 14.62 -4.53
N ALA A 273 0.37 14.64 -3.87
CA ALA A 273 0.29 14.57 -2.42
C ALA A 273 -0.70 13.54 -1.89
N GLY A 274 -1.40 12.82 -2.77
CA GLY A 274 -2.30 11.74 -2.39
C GLY A 274 -1.54 10.52 -1.89
N GLY A 275 -1.96 9.97 -0.76
CA GLY A 275 -1.39 8.73 -0.21
C GLY A 275 -2.13 7.48 -0.66
N GLU A 276 -1.59 6.33 -0.23
CA GLU A 276 -2.13 4.97 -0.39
C GLU A 276 -2.20 4.46 -1.85
N ASP A 277 -1.40 5.02 -2.78
CA ASP A 277 -1.31 4.49 -4.15
C ASP A 277 -0.42 3.23 -4.23
N HIS A 278 0.63 3.17 -3.41
CA HIS A 278 1.61 2.08 -3.38
C HIS A 278 2.25 1.78 -4.76
N ALA A 279 2.36 2.81 -5.59
CA ALA A 279 3.24 2.81 -6.75
C ALA A 279 4.70 2.75 -6.28
N PHE A 280 5.64 2.44 -7.17
CA PHE A 280 7.07 2.51 -6.85
C PHE A 280 7.72 3.68 -7.55
N VAL A 281 8.56 4.43 -6.82
CA VAL A 281 9.36 5.51 -7.40
C VAL A 281 10.83 5.27 -7.10
N GLY A 282 11.67 5.42 -8.12
CA GLY A 282 13.11 5.21 -7.99
C GLY A 282 13.93 6.09 -8.90
N THR A 283 15.25 5.94 -8.79
CA THR A 283 16.22 6.69 -9.58
C THR A 283 17.15 5.77 -10.36
N TRP A 284 17.45 6.12 -11.60
CA TRP A 284 18.31 5.34 -12.50
C TRP A 284 19.36 6.23 -13.16
N SER A 285 20.55 5.67 -13.36
CA SER A 285 21.55 6.30 -14.20
C SER A 285 20.98 6.59 -15.61
N PRO A 286 21.18 7.79 -16.17
CA PRO A 286 20.72 8.12 -17.51
C PRO A 286 21.37 7.26 -18.62
N ALA A 287 22.46 6.56 -18.28
CA ALA A 287 23.09 5.60 -19.18
C ALA A 287 22.35 4.25 -19.25
N THR A 288 21.41 4.00 -18.38
CA THR A 288 20.63 2.76 -18.31
C THR A 288 19.22 3.01 -18.87
N ALA A 289 18.76 2.15 -19.78
CA ALA A 289 17.38 2.20 -20.24
C ALA A 289 16.44 1.86 -19.08
N LEU A 290 15.36 2.63 -18.93
CA LEU A 290 14.32 2.31 -17.95
C LEU A 290 13.66 0.96 -18.27
N PRO A 291 13.37 0.14 -17.26
CA PRO A 291 12.65 -1.12 -17.47
C PRO A 291 11.24 -0.87 -18.02
N PRO A 292 10.63 -1.87 -18.69
CA PRO A 292 9.21 -1.80 -19.03
C PRO A 292 8.33 -1.53 -17.79
N GLY A 293 7.24 -0.77 -17.97
CA GLY A 293 6.35 -0.38 -16.89
C GLY A 293 6.78 0.86 -16.09
N TRP A 294 8.03 1.33 -16.27
CA TRP A 294 8.54 2.54 -15.65
C TRP A 294 8.48 3.74 -16.59
N ARG A 295 7.94 4.86 -16.11
CA ARG A 295 7.86 6.11 -16.85
C ARG A 295 8.69 7.21 -16.17
N PRO A 296 9.48 8.01 -16.91
CA PRO A 296 10.27 9.09 -16.32
C PRO A 296 9.34 10.23 -15.87
N ILE A 297 9.59 10.76 -14.68
CA ILE A 297 8.79 11.84 -14.09
C ILE A 297 9.64 13.01 -13.61
N GLY A 298 10.97 12.94 -13.65
CA GLY A 298 11.82 13.99 -13.14
C GLY A 298 13.30 13.64 -13.21
N VAL A 299 14.10 14.42 -12.52
CA VAL A 299 15.57 14.33 -12.50
C VAL A 299 16.10 14.62 -11.09
N VAL A 300 17.18 13.95 -10.72
CA VAL A 300 17.94 14.24 -9.50
C VAL A 300 18.90 15.39 -9.78
N THR A 301 18.91 16.39 -8.89
CA THR A 301 19.74 17.59 -9.01
C THR A 301 20.55 17.83 -7.74
N ALA A 302 21.54 18.71 -7.83
CA ALA A 302 22.28 19.17 -6.67
C ALA A 302 21.36 19.98 -5.72
N GLY A 303 21.54 19.81 -4.41
CA GLY A 303 20.78 20.54 -3.41
C GLY A 303 20.02 19.65 -2.42
N SER A 304 18.83 20.05 -2.03
CA SER A 304 18.00 19.29 -1.08
C SER A 304 16.50 19.55 -1.30
N GLY A 305 15.67 18.56 -0.98
CA GLY A 305 14.22 18.64 -1.07
C GLY A 305 13.68 18.33 -2.47
N VAL A 306 12.38 18.58 -2.66
CA VAL A 306 11.67 18.30 -3.91
C VAL A 306 11.08 19.57 -4.48
N THR A 307 11.22 19.75 -5.80
CA THR A 307 10.58 20.81 -6.58
C THR A 307 9.70 20.21 -7.68
N VAL A 308 8.78 21.01 -8.19
CA VAL A 308 7.98 20.68 -9.37
C VAL A 308 8.23 21.81 -10.38
N ASP A 309 8.78 21.46 -11.54
CA ASP A 309 9.22 22.39 -12.59
C ASP A 309 10.10 23.54 -12.02
N GLY A 310 11.03 23.19 -11.13
CA GLY A 310 11.96 24.11 -10.49
C GLY A 310 11.38 24.96 -9.36
N ALA A 311 10.08 24.86 -9.07
CA ALA A 311 9.41 25.61 -8.02
C ALA A 311 9.11 24.72 -6.79
N ARG A 312 9.15 25.31 -5.58
CA ARG A 312 8.69 24.59 -4.40
C ARG A 312 7.18 24.37 -4.48
N PRO A 313 6.69 23.13 -4.23
CA PRO A 313 5.26 22.86 -4.27
C PRO A 313 4.51 23.74 -3.26
N ALA A 314 3.35 24.25 -3.67
CA ALA A 314 2.43 24.95 -2.78
C ALA A 314 1.41 23.96 -2.22
N GLY A 315 1.11 24.03 -0.92
CA GLY A 315 0.09 23.17 -0.29
C GLY A 315 0.66 21.96 0.44
N ALA A 316 -0.19 20.94 0.62
CA ALA A 316 0.20 19.70 1.27
C ALA A 316 1.18 18.92 0.38
N THR A 317 2.18 18.32 1.00
CA THR A 317 3.18 17.50 0.29
C THR A 317 2.98 16.01 0.53
N GLY A 318 2.03 15.62 1.37
CA GLY A 318 1.72 14.23 1.68
C GLY A 318 0.91 14.11 2.98
N TRP A 319 0.69 12.87 3.39
CA TRP A 319 -0.01 12.51 4.63
C TRP A 319 0.97 12.45 5.82
N GLU A 320 0.48 12.80 7.02
CA GLU A 320 1.22 12.64 8.27
C GLU A 320 0.25 12.23 9.38
N SER A 321 0.42 11.06 9.95
CA SER A 321 -0.55 10.40 10.86
C SER A 321 -0.88 11.20 12.12
N PHE A 322 0.02 12.05 12.62
CA PHE A 322 -0.15 12.82 13.86
C PHE A 322 -0.35 14.33 13.65
N ARG A 323 -0.16 14.82 12.44
CA ARG A 323 -0.63 16.13 12.05
C ARG A 323 -2.02 15.93 11.47
N GLY A 324 -3.06 16.35 12.20
CA GLY A 324 -4.43 16.31 11.71
C GLY A 324 -4.49 16.84 10.29
N ALA A 325 -5.34 16.26 9.45
CA ALA A 325 -5.60 16.76 8.10
C ALA A 325 -5.70 18.29 8.17
N GLY A 326 -4.78 18.98 7.53
CA GLY A 326 -4.67 20.42 7.61
C GLY A 326 -6.03 21.04 7.35
N ALA A 327 -6.54 21.73 8.34
CA ALA A 327 -7.87 22.23 8.47
C ALA A 327 -8.39 22.84 7.15
N THR A 328 -9.27 22.11 6.48
CA THR A 328 -10.46 22.72 5.94
C THR A 328 -11.59 22.36 6.91
N ALA A 329 -11.70 23.14 7.97
CA ALA A 329 -12.88 23.14 8.82
C ALA A 329 -14.08 23.40 7.91
N ALA A 330 -14.98 22.42 7.84
CA ALA A 330 -16.32 22.66 7.37
C ALA A 330 -16.94 23.77 8.23
N PRO A 331 -17.56 24.81 7.66
CA PRO A 331 -18.28 25.80 8.44
C PRO A 331 -19.58 25.19 8.93
N GLY A 332 -19.68 24.93 10.24
CA GLY A 332 -20.95 24.68 10.87
C GLY A 332 -20.99 23.60 11.91
N GLU A 333 -20.39 23.84 13.08
CA GLU A 333 -20.93 23.33 14.35
C GLU A 333 -20.71 24.38 15.42
N ARG A 334 -21.83 25.05 15.77
CA ARG A 334 -21.99 25.79 17.03
C ARG A 334 -22.97 25.00 17.91
#